data_87edd1f729e12aacdd554d0274549e1b
#
_entry.id   87edd1f729e12aacdd554d0274549e1b
#
_cell.length_a   1.000
_cell.length_b   1.000
_cell.length_c   1.000
_cell.angle_alpha   90.00
_cell.angle_beta   90.00
_cell.angle_gamma   90.00
#
_symmetry.space_group_name_H-M   'P 1'
#
loop_
_entity.id
_entity.type
_entity.pdbx_description
1 polymer ?
#
loop_
_entity_poly.entity_id
_entity_poly.type
_entity_poly.pdbx_seq_one_letter_code
_entity_poly.pdbx_strand_id
1 'polypeptide(L)'
;MLFVPRYMPLLLGFSMAIAACGPAAAAVIATRSYSYFTIKGKTADQLDQQLSSNGPTASGSSARHPGATKIRFGGDATYVQAGGRCRVSSAKVTVHTQIILPRWSNRKGASKQLSMIWDALSSDIKRHEERHAEIARNQARIMERQILALPPQSTCERMQELVTDVSTRGIDEHDRLQARFDRIEAVNFQNRMIRLLNNRMKTSGGER
;
A
#
# COMPACT_ATOMS: atom_id res chain seq x y z
N MET A 1 -85.72 -21.69 1.50
CA MET A 1 -84.62 -20.78 1.55
C MET A 1 -83.48 -21.47 2.25
N LEU A 2 -82.55 -22.01 1.49
CA LEU A 2 -81.37 -22.69 2.03
C LEU A 2 -80.15 -21.82 1.90
N PHE A 3 -79.55 -21.44 3.01
CA PHE A 3 -78.26 -20.69 3.05
C PHE A 3 -77.11 -21.69 2.94
N VAL A 4 -76.23 -21.53 1.95
CA VAL A 4 -75.01 -22.28 1.79
C VAL A 4 -73.79 -21.39 2.24
N PRO A 5 -73.00 -21.83 3.22
CA PRO A 5 -71.81 -21.04 3.58
C PRO A 5 -70.65 -21.26 2.58
N ARG A 6 -70.06 -20.16 2.08
CA ARG A 6 -68.87 -20.14 1.24
C ARG A 6 -67.63 -20.19 2.12
N TYR A 7 -66.88 -21.28 2.05
CA TYR A 7 -65.55 -21.38 2.65
C TYR A 7 -64.52 -20.80 1.68
N MET A 8 -63.79 -19.76 2.14
CA MET A 8 -62.69 -19.15 1.42
C MET A 8 -61.39 -19.75 1.94
N PRO A 9 -60.53 -20.39 1.09
CA PRO A 9 -59.27 -20.93 1.59
C PRO A 9 -58.26 -19.80 1.77
N LEU A 10 -57.69 -19.70 2.96
CA LEU A 10 -56.60 -18.81 3.32
C LEU A 10 -55.28 -19.41 2.79
N LEU A 11 -54.74 -18.85 1.69
CA LEU A 11 -53.43 -19.21 1.19
C LEU A 11 -52.36 -18.52 2.06
N LEU A 12 -51.77 -19.31 2.97
CA LEU A 12 -50.53 -18.86 3.68
C LEU A 12 -49.36 -18.91 2.70
N GLY A 13 -48.96 -17.76 2.19
CA GLY A 13 -47.73 -17.58 1.43
C GLY A 13 -46.52 -17.68 2.36
N PHE A 14 -45.78 -18.76 2.29
CA PHE A 14 -44.51 -18.95 2.98
C PHE A 14 -43.41 -18.19 2.20
N SER A 15 -43.12 -16.94 2.60
CA SER A 15 -42.02 -16.18 2.03
C SER A 15 -40.68 -16.70 2.56
N MET A 16 -39.98 -17.48 1.74
CA MET A 16 -38.65 -17.96 2.03
C MET A 16 -37.66 -16.80 1.81
N ALA A 17 -37.26 -16.16 2.88
CA ALA A 17 -36.21 -15.13 2.85
C ALA A 17 -34.86 -15.82 2.54
N ILE A 18 -34.39 -15.70 1.30
CA ILE A 18 -33.03 -16.08 0.91
C ILE A 18 -32.09 -15.02 1.50
N ALA A 19 -31.44 -15.36 2.61
CA ALA A 19 -30.33 -14.57 3.12
C ALA A 19 -29.18 -14.66 2.12
N ALA A 20 -29.00 -13.62 1.30
CA ALA A 20 -27.83 -13.47 0.46
C ALA A 20 -26.60 -13.26 1.36
N CYS A 21 -25.85 -14.35 1.59
CA CYS A 21 -24.54 -14.29 2.20
C CYS A 21 -23.59 -13.62 1.18
N GLY A 22 -23.48 -12.28 1.22
CA GLY A 22 -22.52 -11.55 0.41
C GLY A 22 -21.10 -11.99 0.78
N PRO A 23 -20.16 -12.05 -0.18
CA PRO A 23 -18.77 -12.36 0.14
C PRO A 23 -18.27 -11.34 1.17
N ALA A 24 -17.74 -11.84 2.30
CA ALA A 24 -17.07 -11.00 3.27
C ALA A 24 -15.96 -10.24 2.55
N ALA A 25 -16.13 -8.93 2.42
CA ALA A 25 -15.14 -8.09 1.76
C ALA A 25 -13.85 -8.14 2.57
N ALA A 26 -12.80 -8.70 1.97
CA ALA A 26 -11.45 -8.71 2.53
C ALA A 26 -11.02 -7.27 2.83
N ALA A 27 -10.86 -6.94 4.10
CA ALA A 27 -10.59 -5.57 4.55
C ALA A 27 -9.13 -5.43 4.99
N VAL A 28 -8.22 -5.26 4.04
CA VAL A 28 -6.84 -4.88 4.36
C VAL A 28 -6.81 -3.56 5.10
N ILE A 29 -6.27 -3.54 6.31
CA ILE A 29 -5.99 -2.31 7.03
C ILE A 29 -4.63 -1.79 6.62
N ALA A 30 -4.64 -0.71 5.85
CA ALA A 30 -3.44 -0.01 5.42
C ALA A 30 -3.37 1.36 6.11
N THR A 31 -2.34 1.56 6.94
CA THR A 31 -2.05 2.88 7.53
C THR A 31 -0.82 3.49 6.90
N ARG A 32 -0.83 4.81 6.77
CA ARG A 32 0.28 5.58 6.22
C ARG A 32 0.54 6.80 7.07
N SER A 33 1.80 7.02 7.39
CA SER A 33 2.28 8.21 8.11
C SER A 33 3.44 8.87 7.35
N TYR A 34 3.65 10.15 7.61
CA TYR A 34 4.77 10.92 7.06
C TYR A 34 5.64 11.45 8.18
N SER A 35 6.95 11.39 7.97
CA SER A 35 7.95 12.06 8.78
C SER A 35 8.94 12.79 7.88
N TYR A 36 9.71 13.69 8.46
CA TYR A 36 10.60 14.55 7.69
C TYR A 36 11.97 14.64 8.36
N PHE A 37 13.02 14.62 7.53
CA PHE A 37 14.34 15.03 7.96
C PHE A 37 14.68 16.40 7.32
N THR A 38 15.46 17.20 8.04
CA THR A 38 15.75 18.56 7.61
C THR A 38 17.06 18.62 6.85
N ILE A 39 17.03 19.30 5.71
CA ILE A 39 18.22 19.67 4.95
C ILE A 39 18.34 21.20 4.83
N LYS A 40 19.55 21.66 4.55
CA LYS A 40 19.90 23.08 4.36
C LYS A 40 20.83 23.21 3.15
N GLY A 41 20.74 24.33 2.44
CA GLY A 41 21.62 24.60 1.31
C GLY A 41 21.16 25.85 0.56
N LYS A 42 22.10 26.49 -0.16
CA LYS A 42 21.86 27.66 -1.02
C LYS A 42 22.17 27.38 -2.48
N THR A 43 22.72 26.18 -2.78
CA THR A 43 23.03 25.71 -4.14
C THR A 43 22.52 24.28 -4.32
N ALA A 44 22.40 23.82 -5.56
CA ALA A 44 21.99 22.45 -5.88
C ALA A 44 22.95 21.42 -5.27
N ASP A 45 24.26 21.65 -5.37
CA ASP A 45 25.30 20.76 -4.83
C ASP A 45 25.21 20.64 -3.30
N GLN A 46 24.93 21.75 -2.60
CA GLN A 46 24.73 21.72 -1.14
C GLN A 46 23.50 20.93 -0.76
N LEU A 47 22.40 21.04 -1.52
CA LEU A 47 21.20 20.25 -1.27
C LEU A 47 21.45 18.77 -1.53
N ASP A 48 22.17 18.41 -2.59
CA ASP A 48 22.54 17.04 -2.91
C ASP A 48 23.44 16.42 -1.81
N GLN A 49 24.47 17.16 -1.38
CA GLN A 49 25.33 16.76 -0.26
C GLN A 49 24.52 16.53 1.02
N GLN A 50 23.55 17.39 1.33
CA GLN A 50 22.71 17.25 2.51
C GLN A 50 21.76 16.05 2.41
N LEU A 51 21.21 15.76 1.23
CA LEU A 51 20.42 14.55 1.00
C LEU A 51 21.25 13.29 1.22
N SER A 52 22.47 13.27 0.68
CA SER A 52 23.41 12.15 0.81
C SER A 52 23.93 11.97 2.24
N SER A 53 24.02 13.05 3.04
CA SER A 53 24.55 13.01 4.42
C SER A 53 23.48 12.76 5.47
N ASN A 54 22.28 13.32 5.31
CA ASN A 54 21.23 13.34 6.32
C ASN A 54 20.02 12.45 5.97
N GLY A 55 19.98 11.91 4.76
CA GLY A 55 18.90 11.05 4.32
C GLY A 55 18.79 9.76 5.15
N PRO A 56 17.64 9.11 5.17
CA PRO A 56 17.45 7.83 5.86
C PRO A 56 18.28 6.73 5.21
N THR A 57 18.62 5.71 5.98
CA THR A 57 19.14 4.43 5.44
C THR A 57 17.98 3.51 5.11
N ALA A 58 18.06 2.82 3.97
CA ALA A 58 17.12 1.76 3.64
C ALA A 58 17.45 0.48 4.43
N SER A 59 16.45 -0.37 4.63
CA SER A 59 16.64 -1.67 5.28
C SER A 59 17.68 -2.51 4.53
N GLY A 60 18.69 -2.99 5.24
CA GLY A 60 19.77 -3.81 4.65
C GLY A 60 20.85 -3.03 3.89
N SER A 61 20.85 -1.69 3.91
CA SER A 61 21.85 -0.84 3.25
C SER A 61 22.45 0.17 4.23
N SER A 62 23.76 0.40 4.13
CA SER A 62 24.44 1.52 4.79
C SER A 62 24.34 2.83 3.98
N ALA A 63 23.93 2.75 2.72
CA ALA A 63 23.75 3.92 1.86
C ALA A 63 22.56 4.77 2.31
N ARG A 64 22.76 6.09 2.25
CA ARG A 64 21.68 7.04 2.52
C ARG A 64 20.90 7.35 1.25
N HIS A 65 19.60 7.53 1.42
CA HIS A 65 18.67 7.77 0.34
C HIS A 65 17.98 9.13 0.51
N PRO A 66 17.52 9.77 -0.58
CA PRO A 66 16.85 11.07 -0.51
C PRO A 66 15.44 10.98 0.13
N GLY A 67 14.91 9.78 0.30
CA GLY A 67 13.69 9.44 1.01
C GLY A 67 13.72 7.98 1.42
N ALA A 68 12.75 7.52 2.19
CA ALA A 68 12.56 6.11 2.49
C ALA A 68 11.12 5.80 2.88
N THR A 69 10.68 4.58 2.57
CA THR A 69 9.42 4.03 3.05
C THR A 69 9.69 2.81 3.93
N LYS A 70 9.39 2.92 5.22
CA LYS A 70 9.42 1.80 6.15
C LYS A 70 8.10 1.06 6.10
N ILE A 71 8.14 -0.26 5.92
CA ILE A 71 6.97 -1.10 5.73
C ILE A 71 6.98 -2.20 6.79
N ARG A 72 5.81 -2.43 7.39
CA ARG A 72 5.58 -3.55 8.32
C ARG A 72 4.28 -4.22 7.96
N PHE A 73 4.35 -5.53 7.72
CA PHE A 73 3.19 -6.40 7.59
C PHE A 73 2.85 -7.00 8.95
N GLY A 74 1.56 -7.27 9.14
CA GLY A 74 1.01 -7.98 10.27
C GLY A 74 -0.35 -8.55 9.91
N GLY A 75 -1.02 -9.17 10.85
CA GLY A 75 -2.35 -9.69 10.63
C GLY A 75 -2.68 -10.87 11.53
N ASP A 76 -3.89 -11.35 11.38
CA ASP A 76 -4.44 -12.51 12.09
C ASP A 76 -5.33 -13.31 11.15
N ALA A 77 -5.45 -14.59 11.44
CA ALA A 77 -6.39 -15.50 10.81
C ALA A 77 -7.13 -16.31 11.87
N THR A 78 -8.43 -16.51 11.66
CA THR A 78 -9.24 -17.38 12.49
C THR A 78 -9.61 -18.65 11.72
N TYR A 79 -9.80 -19.72 12.45
CA TYR A 79 -10.03 -21.04 11.89
C TYR A 79 -11.34 -21.62 12.42
N VAL A 80 -11.98 -22.42 11.60
CA VAL A 80 -13.17 -23.20 11.99
C VAL A 80 -12.97 -24.67 11.62
N GLN A 81 -13.31 -25.56 12.54
CA GLN A 81 -13.32 -26.98 12.29
C GLN A 81 -14.77 -27.46 12.03
N ALA A 82 -14.99 -27.99 10.84
CA ALA A 82 -16.29 -28.49 10.44
C ALA A 82 -16.15 -29.73 9.53
N GLY A 83 -16.93 -30.77 9.78
CA GLY A 83 -16.89 -32.02 9.00
C GLY A 83 -15.51 -32.71 9.03
N GLY A 84 -14.82 -32.67 10.19
CA GLY A 84 -13.50 -33.28 10.35
C GLY A 84 -12.36 -32.54 9.61
N ARG A 85 -12.60 -31.32 9.11
CA ARG A 85 -11.61 -30.51 8.41
C ARG A 85 -11.56 -29.11 8.99
N CYS A 86 -10.34 -28.53 9.00
CA CYS A 86 -10.10 -27.15 9.37
C CYS A 86 -9.99 -26.25 8.13
N ARG A 87 -10.61 -25.08 8.18
CA ARG A 87 -10.53 -24.05 7.15
C ARG A 87 -10.31 -22.68 7.76
N VAL A 88 -9.78 -21.74 6.99
CA VAL A 88 -9.74 -20.33 7.38
C VAL A 88 -11.18 -19.80 7.41
N SER A 89 -11.57 -19.24 8.54
CA SER A 89 -12.88 -18.58 8.72
C SER A 89 -12.80 -17.09 8.39
N SER A 90 -11.72 -16.44 8.83
CA SER A 90 -11.42 -15.06 8.45
C SER A 90 -9.90 -14.87 8.36
N ALA A 91 -9.48 -13.92 7.56
CA ALA A 91 -8.13 -13.45 7.51
C ALA A 91 -8.12 -11.92 7.41
N LYS A 92 -7.17 -11.30 8.07
CA LYS A 92 -6.97 -9.86 8.06
C LYS A 92 -5.48 -9.60 7.95
N VAL A 93 -5.06 -9.00 6.84
CA VAL A 93 -3.69 -8.57 6.64
C VAL A 93 -3.60 -7.07 6.89
N THR A 94 -2.64 -6.66 7.72
CA THR A 94 -2.37 -5.25 8.01
C THR A 94 -1.05 -4.84 7.38
N VAL A 95 -0.98 -3.60 6.91
CA VAL A 95 0.26 -2.99 6.44
C VAL A 95 0.40 -1.58 7.00
N HIS A 96 1.50 -1.34 7.71
CA HIS A 96 1.85 -0.02 8.24
C HIS A 96 3.01 0.53 7.45
N THR A 97 2.83 1.72 6.89
CA THR A 97 3.88 2.41 6.13
C THR A 97 4.22 3.75 6.77
N GLN A 98 5.52 4.02 6.90
CA GLN A 98 6.05 5.32 7.28
C GLN A 98 6.91 5.86 6.15
N ILE A 99 6.48 6.96 5.56
CA ILE A 99 7.18 7.66 4.48
C ILE A 99 8.03 8.77 5.10
N ILE A 100 9.33 8.74 4.82
CA ILE A 100 10.34 9.70 5.33
C ILE A 100 10.80 10.57 4.18
N LEU A 101 10.56 11.87 4.26
CA LEU A 101 10.81 12.82 3.18
C LEU A 101 11.76 13.95 3.60
N PRO A 102 12.52 14.53 2.69
CA PRO A 102 13.34 15.70 2.96
C PRO A 102 12.49 16.96 3.11
N ARG A 103 12.89 17.84 4.03
CA ARG A 103 12.35 19.19 4.19
C ARG A 103 13.48 20.21 4.09
N TRP A 104 13.44 21.05 3.09
CA TRP A 104 14.41 22.15 2.92
C TRP A 104 14.02 23.34 3.78
N SER A 105 14.77 23.59 4.87
CA SER A 105 14.39 24.56 5.91
C SER A 105 14.70 26.02 5.54
N ASN A 106 15.73 26.25 4.74
CA ASN A 106 16.14 27.61 4.35
C ASN A 106 15.79 27.96 2.89
N ARG A 107 14.64 27.42 2.40
CA ARG A 107 14.13 27.67 1.05
C ARG A 107 13.75 29.15 0.82
N LYS A 108 13.35 29.87 1.88
CA LYS A 108 13.09 31.32 1.78
C LYS A 108 14.37 32.05 1.39
N GLY A 109 14.33 32.88 0.35
CA GLY A 109 15.50 33.61 -0.18
C GLY A 109 16.33 32.80 -1.18
N ALA A 110 15.94 31.58 -1.54
CA ALA A 110 16.55 30.88 -2.66
C ALA A 110 16.16 31.51 -4.01
N SER A 111 17.00 31.33 -5.03
CA SER A 111 16.65 31.75 -6.38
C SER A 111 15.41 30.98 -6.90
N LYS A 112 14.67 31.62 -7.80
CA LYS A 112 13.50 30.97 -8.45
C LYS A 112 13.91 29.67 -9.14
N GLN A 113 15.08 29.63 -9.78
CA GLN A 113 15.59 28.45 -10.45
C GLN A 113 15.88 27.31 -9.48
N LEU A 114 16.57 27.57 -8.36
CA LEU A 114 16.87 26.55 -7.36
C LEU A 114 15.59 26.04 -6.70
N SER A 115 14.63 26.94 -6.42
CA SER A 115 13.32 26.57 -5.88
C SER A 115 12.55 25.65 -6.84
N MET A 116 12.58 25.92 -8.14
CA MET A 116 11.94 25.09 -9.15
C MET A 116 12.57 23.69 -9.25
N ILE A 117 13.91 23.62 -9.22
CA ILE A 117 14.65 22.35 -9.21
C ILE A 117 14.28 21.54 -7.97
N TRP A 118 14.30 22.16 -6.80
CA TRP A 118 13.92 21.51 -5.55
C TRP A 118 12.48 20.99 -5.56
N ASP A 119 11.53 21.80 -6.02
CA ASP A 119 10.12 21.41 -6.08
C ASP A 119 9.88 20.23 -7.04
N ALA A 120 10.64 20.14 -8.14
CA ALA A 120 10.62 18.98 -9.03
C ALA A 120 11.18 17.74 -8.34
N LEU A 121 12.37 17.85 -7.73
CA LEU A 121 13.05 16.74 -7.06
C LEU A 121 12.25 16.23 -5.85
N SER A 122 11.82 17.12 -4.97
CA SER A 122 11.07 16.73 -3.76
C SER A 122 9.71 16.09 -4.08
N SER A 123 9.06 16.55 -5.15
CA SER A 123 7.84 15.93 -5.65
C SER A 123 8.09 14.52 -6.21
N ASP A 124 9.22 14.32 -6.91
CA ASP A 124 9.60 13.01 -7.44
C ASP A 124 9.98 12.04 -6.33
N ILE A 125 10.74 12.50 -5.32
CA ILE A 125 11.04 11.70 -4.11
C ILE A 125 9.74 11.24 -3.44
N LYS A 126 8.81 12.18 -3.20
CA LYS A 126 7.52 11.86 -2.59
C LYS A 126 6.74 10.83 -3.39
N ARG A 127 6.62 11.00 -4.71
CA ARG A 127 5.96 10.06 -5.62
C ARG A 127 6.59 8.66 -5.53
N HIS A 128 7.93 8.60 -5.52
CA HIS A 128 8.69 7.35 -5.42
C HIS A 128 8.34 6.61 -4.12
N GLU A 129 8.42 7.29 -2.99
CA GLU A 129 8.12 6.69 -1.67
C GLU A 129 6.64 6.29 -1.54
N GLU A 130 5.72 7.08 -2.07
CA GLU A 130 4.30 6.73 -2.10
C GLU A 130 4.03 5.47 -2.93
N ARG A 131 4.81 5.23 -4.00
CA ARG A 131 4.70 4.02 -4.81
C ARG A 131 5.14 2.77 -4.05
N HIS A 132 6.19 2.84 -3.24
CA HIS A 132 6.57 1.77 -2.32
C HIS A 132 5.42 1.38 -1.39
N ALA A 133 4.75 2.38 -0.78
CA ALA A 133 3.58 2.14 0.07
C ALA A 133 2.40 1.52 -0.69
N GLU A 134 2.20 1.89 -1.96
CA GLU A 134 1.16 1.30 -2.81
C GLU A 134 1.45 -0.15 -3.15
N ILE A 135 2.71 -0.50 -3.49
CA ILE A 135 3.14 -1.88 -3.75
C ILE A 135 2.86 -2.75 -2.51
N ALA A 136 3.23 -2.27 -1.32
CA ALA A 136 2.97 -2.98 -0.07
C ALA A 136 1.48 -3.21 0.18
N ARG A 137 0.64 -2.19 0.00
CA ARG A 137 -0.81 -2.31 0.16
C ARG A 137 -1.43 -3.31 -0.83
N ASN A 138 -0.97 -3.31 -2.07
CA ASN A 138 -1.46 -4.25 -3.08
C ASN A 138 -1.05 -5.68 -2.74
N GLN A 139 0.19 -5.88 -2.26
CA GLN A 139 0.66 -7.19 -1.82
C GLN A 139 -0.11 -7.70 -0.61
N ALA A 140 -0.43 -6.86 0.37
CA ALA A 140 -1.28 -7.21 1.51
C ALA A 140 -2.64 -7.76 1.06
N ARG A 141 -3.28 -7.13 0.07
CA ARG A 141 -4.55 -7.61 -0.50
C ARG A 141 -4.42 -8.95 -1.21
N ILE A 142 -3.29 -9.19 -1.88
CA ILE A 142 -3.02 -10.47 -2.54
C ILE A 142 -2.87 -11.56 -1.49
N MET A 143 -2.05 -11.32 -0.45
CA MET A 143 -1.83 -12.26 0.65
C MET A 143 -3.14 -12.63 1.35
N GLU A 144 -3.97 -11.66 1.69
CA GLU A 144 -5.27 -11.90 2.34
C GLU A 144 -6.17 -12.79 1.50
N ARG A 145 -6.29 -12.51 0.19
CA ARG A 145 -7.07 -13.36 -0.72
C ARG A 145 -6.51 -14.78 -0.83
N GLN A 146 -5.19 -14.93 -0.87
CA GLN A 146 -4.53 -16.23 -0.94
C GLN A 146 -4.76 -17.04 0.34
N ILE A 147 -4.72 -16.41 1.50
CA ILE A 147 -5.00 -17.05 2.80
C ILE A 147 -6.46 -17.53 2.85
N LEU A 148 -7.41 -16.68 2.46
CA LEU A 148 -8.83 -17.03 2.44
C LEU A 148 -9.18 -18.14 1.43
N ALA A 149 -8.40 -18.27 0.36
CA ALA A 149 -8.59 -19.29 -0.68
C ALA A 149 -7.93 -20.63 -0.37
N LEU A 150 -7.27 -20.79 0.79
CA LEU A 150 -6.62 -22.05 1.15
C LEU A 150 -7.66 -23.18 1.26
N PRO A 151 -7.39 -24.36 0.66
CA PRO A 151 -8.29 -25.51 0.74
C PRO A 151 -8.33 -26.08 2.16
N PRO A 152 -9.47 -26.64 2.60
CA PRO A 152 -9.61 -27.25 3.92
C PRO A 152 -8.55 -28.32 4.19
N GLN A 153 -7.96 -28.31 5.40
CA GLN A 153 -6.93 -29.24 5.86
C GLN A 153 -7.48 -30.26 6.86
N SER A 154 -6.74 -31.34 7.10
CA SER A 154 -7.11 -32.35 8.09
C SER A 154 -7.06 -31.84 9.52
N THR A 155 -6.17 -30.88 9.82
CA THR A 155 -6.01 -30.26 11.15
C THR A 155 -5.83 -28.76 11.05
N CYS A 156 -6.07 -28.04 12.14
CA CYS A 156 -5.87 -26.59 12.19
C CYS A 156 -4.38 -26.22 12.27
N GLU A 157 -3.52 -27.07 12.83
CA GLU A 157 -2.07 -26.92 12.83
C GLU A 157 -1.54 -26.90 11.40
N ARG A 158 -2.00 -27.86 10.57
CA ARG A 158 -1.62 -27.88 9.15
C ARG A 158 -2.12 -26.65 8.39
N MET A 159 -3.31 -26.15 8.73
CA MET A 159 -3.82 -24.91 8.16
C MET A 159 -2.96 -23.71 8.56
N GLN A 160 -2.51 -23.61 9.82
CA GLN A 160 -1.60 -22.55 10.29
C GLN A 160 -0.26 -22.57 9.56
N GLU A 161 0.33 -23.73 9.33
CA GLU A 161 1.55 -23.87 8.53
C GLU A 161 1.35 -23.30 7.13
N LEU A 162 0.26 -23.63 6.45
CA LEU A 162 -0.03 -23.11 5.11
C LEU A 162 -0.26 -21.60 5.11
N VAL A 163 -0.91 -21.03 6.12
CA VAL A 163 -1.08 -19.59 6.27
C VAL A 163 0.29 -18.91 6.45
N THR A 164 1.18 -19.50 7.26
CA THR A 164 2.54 -19.02 7.45
C THR A 164 3.33 -19.04 6.13
N ASP A 165 3.24 -20.14 5.39
CA ASP A 165 3.91 -20.29 4.09
C ASP A 165 3.41 -19.26 3.06
N VAL A 166 2.10 -19.02 2.98
CA VAL A 166 1.53 -17.99 2.10
C VAL A 166 2.01 -16.61 2.50
N SER A 167 2.05 -16.33 3.80
CA SER A 167 2.51 -15.04 4.32
C SER A 167 3.99 -14.80 4.00
N THR A 168 4.84 -15.79 4.23
CA THR A 168 6.28 -15.71 3.93
C THR A 168 6.52 -15.47 2.44
N ARG A 169 5.92 -16.29 1.56
CA ARG A 169 6.03 -16.08 0.11
C ARG A 169 5.48 -14.73 -0.34
N GLY A 170 4.45 -14.23 0.32
CA GLY A 170 3.90 -12.91 0.05
C GLY A 170 4.86 -11.78 0.39
N ILE A 171 5.60 -11.89 1.49
CA ILE A 171 6.64 -10.92 1.88
C ILE A 171 7.82 -10.99 0.89
N ASP A 172 8.28 -12.19 0.54
CA ASP A 172 9.35 -12.37 -0.45
C ASP A 172 8.99 -11.76 -1.81
N GLU A 173 7.74 -11.92 -2.24
CA GLU A 173 7.26 -11.30 -3.48
C GLU A 173 7.20 -9.77 -3.38
N HIS A 174 6.74 -9.25 -2.24
CA HIS A 174 6.79 -7.82 -1.98
C HIS A 174 8.20 -7.27 -2.14
N ASP A 175 9.21 -7.90 -1.55
CA ASP A 175 10.60 -7.44 -1.61
C ASP A 175 11.14 -7.49 -3.05
N ARG A 176 10.78 -8.53 -3.83
CA ARG A 176 11.11 -8.59 -5.27
C ARG A 176 10.47 -7.45 -6.07
N LEU A 177 9.21 -7.12 -5.79
CA LEU A 177 8.50 -6.04 -6.45
C LEU A 177 9.09 -4.67 -6.12
N GLN A 178 9.48 -4.42 -4.86
CA GLN A 178 10.17 -3.22 -4.43
C GLN A 178 11.51 -3.06 -5.18
N ALA A 179 12.36 -4.08 -5.13
CA ALA A 179 13.65 -4.05 -5.81
C ALA A 179 13.53 -3.89 -7.34
N ARG A 180 12.50 -4.48 -7.95
CA ARG A 180 12.21 -4.28 -9.38
C ARG A 180 11.81 -2.82 -9.67
N PHE A 181 10.95 -2.25 -8.84
CA PHE A 181 10.52 -0.86 -8.98
C PHE A 181 11.72 0.09 -8.90
N ASP A 182 12.60 -0.07 -7.90
CA ASP A 182 13.78 0.77 -7.72
C ASP A 182 14.72 0.71 -8.94
N ARG A 183 14.97 -0.47 -9.48
CA ARG A 183 15.80 -0.60 -10.69
C ARG A 183 15.21 0.14 -11.89
N ILE A 184 13.90 0.04 -12.10
CA ILE A 184 13.22 0.74 -13.20
C ILE A 184 13.26 2.25 -12.99
N GLU A 185 13.04 2.71 -11.76
CA GLU A 185 13.07 4.14 -11.40
C GLU A 185 14.45 4.75 -11.57
N ALA A 186 15.50 4.04 -11.16
CA ALA A 186 16.88 4.48 -11.31
C ALA A 186 17.26 4.71 -12.78
N VAL A 187 16.94 3.76 -13.67
CA VAL A 187 17.21 3.89 -15.11
C VAL A 187 16.47 5.07 -15.73
N ASN A 188 15.27 5.37 -15.25
CA ASN A 188 14.41 6.41 -15.84
C ASN A 188 14.55 7.79 -15.16
N PHE A 189 15.35 7.91 -14.09
CA PHE A 189 15.42 9.10 -13.26
C PHE A 189 15.78 10.37 -14.06
N GLN A 190 16.86 10.34 -14.83
CA GLN A 190 17.34 11.50 -15.57
C GLN A 190 16.27 12.01 -16.58
N ASN A 191 15.72 11.12 -17.39
CA ASN A 191 14.70 11.48 -18.38
C ASN A 191 13.43 12.00 -17.71
N ARG A 192 13.07 11.46 -16.57
CA ARG A 192 11.92 11.93 -15.79
C ARG A 192 12.16 13.32 -15.24
N MET A 193 13.33 13.59 -14.64
CA MET A 193 13.68 14.91 -14.11
C MET A 193 13.68 15.99 -15.21
N ILE A 194 14.25 15.69 -16.38
CA ILE A 194 14.21 16.61 -17.52
C ILE A 194 12.78 16.98 -17.90
N ARG A 195 11.89 15.98 -18.01
CA ARG A 195 10.46 16.22 -18.33
C ARG A 195 9.77 17.07 -17.26
N LEU A 196 10.00 16.79 -15.97
CA LEU A 196 9.41 17.54 -14.86
C LEU A 196 9.86 19.00 -14.87
N LEU A 197 11.15 19.26 -15.09
CA LEU A 197 11.69 20.62 -15.17
C LEU A 197 11.14 21.36 -16.38
N ASN A 198 11.12 20.74 -17.55
CA ASN A 198 10.57 21.35 -18.77
C ASN A 198 9.09 21.73 -18.61
N ASN A 199 8.29 20.87 -17.98
CA ASN A 199 6.88 21.17 -17.70
C ASN A 199 6.73 22.37 -16.76
N ARG A 200 7.55 22.46 -15.70
CA ARG A 200 7.52 23.59 -14.75
C ARG A 200 7.95 24.89 -15.39
N MET A 201 8.95 24.86 -16.27
CA MET A 201 9.37 26.06 -17.02
C MET A 201 8.27 26.58 -17.94
N LYS A 202 7.55 25.68 -18.64
CA LYS A 202 6.43 26.06 -19.50
C LYS A 202 5.29 26.71 -18.71
N THR A 203 4.92 26.14 -17.56
CA THR A 203 3.86 26.71 -16.71
C THR A 203 4.25 28.05 -16.10
N SER A 204 5.51 28.24 -15.71
CA SER A 204 6.00 29.51 -15.15
C SER A 204 6.21 30.60 -16.22
N GLY A 205 6.38 30.24 -17.49
CA GLY A 205 6.53 31.19 -18.61
C GLY A 205 5.22 31.63 -19.25
N GLY A 206 4.13 30.93 -19.02
CA GLY A 206 2.79 31.21 -19.57
C GLY A 206 1.96 32.24 -18.78
N GLU A 207 2.47 32.70 -17.63
CA GLU A 207 1.82 33.71 -16.76
C GLU A 207 2.31 35.14 -16.99
N ARG A 208 2.79 35.46 -18.20
CA ARG A 208 3.15 36.83 -18.55
C ARG A 208 2.26 37.39 -19.65
#